data_a6b8028d13eab055c0ba28222711e7a7
#
_entry.id   a6b8028d13eab055c0ba28222711e7a7
#
_cell.length_a   1.000
_cell.length_b   1.000
_cell.length_c   1.000
_cell.angle_alpha   90.00
_cell.angle_beta   90.00
_cell.angle_gamma   90.00
#
_symmetry.space_group_name_H-M   'P 1'
#
loop_
_entity.id
_entity.type
_entity.pdbx_description
1 polymer ?
#
loop_
_entity_poly.entity_id
_entity_poly.type
_entity_poly.pdbx_seq_one_letter_code
_entity_poly.pdbx_strand_id
1 'polypeptide(L)'
;MEDLNFRKGDAKTEAFGSNRMLQPSPVEKIPDGPTTPEIAYQMVKDETFAQTQPRLNLATFVTTYMDDYATKLMNEAININYIDETEYPRIAVMNGKCINIVANLWNSPEKDTWKTGALAIGSSEACMLGGVAAWLRWRKKDKLRVNQFNKP
;
A
#
# COMPACT_ATOMS: atom_id res chain seq x y z
N MET A 1 17.75 -17.68 24.16
CA MET A 1 18.03 -17.62 22.72
C MET A 1 19.52 -17.42 22.61
N GLU A 2 20.23 -18.51 22.33
CA GLU A 2 21.68 -18.47 22.18
C GLU A 2 22.02 -17.80 20.85
N ASP A 3 22.85 -16.76 20.93
CA ASP A 3 23.42 -16.10 19.77
C ASP A 3 24.17 -17.12 18.92
N LEU A 4 23.67 -17.38 17.72
CA LEU A 4 24.42 -18.09 16.68
C LEU A 4 25.59 -17.20 16.23
N ASN A 5 26.64 -17.20 17.04
CA ASN A 5 27.91 -16.55 16.72
C ASN A 5 28.55 -17.32 15.56
N PHE A 6 28.21 -16.99 14.33
CA PHE A 6 29.00 -17.43 13.18
C PHE A 6 30.41 -16.84 13.30
N ARG A 7 31.36 -17.70 13.61
CA ARG A 7 32.77 -17.31 13.70
C ARG A 7 33.27 -16.79 12.36
N LYS A 8 33.68 -15.55 12.35
CA LYS A 8 34.22 -14.78 11.22
C LYS A 8 35.42 -15.40 10.48
N GLY A 9 35.76 -16.68 10.70
CA GLY A 9 36.97 -17.29 10.23
C GLY A 9 36.85 -18.49 9.28
N ASP A 10 35.69 -19.13 9.19
CA ASP A 10 35.61 -20.45 8.56
C ASP A 10 35.04 -20.50 7.15
N ALA A 11 34.57 -19.38 6.60
CA ALA A 11 34.05 -19.32 5.23
C ALA A 11 35.17 -18.98 4.21
N LYS A 12 36.20 -19.84 4.14
CA LYS A 12 37.27 -19.75 3.11
C LYS A 12 36.95 -20.52 1.84
N THR A 13 35.72 -20.87 1.58
CA THR A 13 35.36 -21.61 0.37
C THR A 13 34.60 -20.71 -0.58
N GLU A 14 35.27 -20.17 -1.57
CA GLU A 14 34.70 -19.53 -2.75
C GLU A 14 33.80 -20.48 -3.55
N ALA A 15 33.65 -21.73 -3.13
CA ALA A 15 32.83 -22.75 -3.80
C ALA A 15 31.33 -22.51 -3.71
N PHE A 16 30.83 -21.66 -2.81
CA PHE A 16 29.39 -21.44 -2.58
C PHE A 16 28.93 -19.98 -2.61
N GLY A 17 29.70 -19.12 -3.23
CA GLY A 17 29.35 -17.71 -3.38
C GLY A 17 30.44 -16.77 -2.83
N SER A 18 30.38 -15.51 -3.24
CA SER A 18 31.31 -14.50 -2.74
C SER A 18 31.02 -14.21 -1.26
N ASN A 19 32.05 -13.80 -0.49
CA ASN A 19 31.89 -13.38 0.91
C ASN A 19 30.82 -12.29 1.11
N ARG A 20 30.40 -11.59 0.05
CA ARG A 20 29.30 -10.61 0.07
C ARG A 20 27.92 -11.26 0.13
N MET A 21 27.76 -12.46 -0.43
CA MET A 21 26.50 -13.22 -0.38
C MET A 21 26.25 -13.86 0.99
N LEU A 22 27.30 -14.02 1.78
CA LEU A 22 27.22 -14.64 3.12
C LEU A 22 27.07 -13.60 4.25
N GLN A 23 27.00 -12.32 3.92
CA GLN A 23 26.77 -11.30 4.95
C GLN A 23 25.30 -11.31 5.36
N PRO A 24 25.01 -11.35 6.67
CA PRO A 24 23.63 -11.23 7.14
C PRO A 24 23.05 -9.88 6.73
N SER A 25 21.75 -9.85 6.51
CA SER A 25 21.02 -8.61 6.25
C SER A 25 21.31 -7.59 7.35
N PRO A 26 21.58 -6.32 7.03
CA PRO A 26 21.84 -5.30 8.03
C PRO A 26 20.56 -5.05 8.86
N VAL A 27 20.68 -5.17 10.18
CA VAL A 27 19.53 -5.10 11.11
C VAL A 27 19.28 -3.68 11.61
N GLU A 28 20.32 -2.86 11.78
CA GLU A 28 20.20 -1.60 12.51
C GLU A 28 20.81 -0.38 11.78
N LYS A 29 21.62 -0.58 10.76
CA LYS A 29 22.26 0.52 10.03
C LYS A 29 22.41 0.21 8.55
N ILE A 30 22.50 1.28 7.77
CA ILE A 30 22.83 1.16 6.35
C ILE A 30 24.24 0.58 6.22
N PRO A 31 24.48 -0.41 5.35
CA PRO A 31 25.81 -0.97 5.12
C PRO A 31 26.81 0.09 4.68
N ASP A 32 28.06 -0.04 5.16
CA ASP A 32 29.14 0.91 4.84
C ASP A 32 29.65 0.80 3.39
N GLY A 33 29.22 -0.23 2.64
CA GLY A 33 29.65 -0.47 1.27
C GLY A 33 28.50 -0.76 0.29
N PRO A 34 28.75 -0.56 -1.01
CA PRO A 34 27.75 -0.84 -2.04
C PRO A 34 27.48 -2.35 -2.19
N THR A 35 26.24 -2.70 -2.44
CA THR A 35 25.78 -4.05 -2.77
C THR A 35 25.22 -4.05 -4.20
N THR A 36 25.40 -5.12 -4.95
CA THR A 36 24.78 -5.21 -6.28
C THR A 36 23.27 -5.42 -6.15
N PRO A 37 22.48 -4.91 -7.11
CA PRO A 37 21.02 -5.05 -7.07
C PRO A 37 20.55 -6.50 -6.97
N GLU A 38 21.26 -7.44 -7.60
CA GLU A 38 20.93 -8.87 -7.58
C GLU A 38 21.09 -9.47 -6.19
N ILE A 39 22.15 -9.10 -5.48
CA ILE A 39 22.39 -9.56 -4.10
C ILE A 39 21.33 -8.95 -3.17
N ALA A 40 21.05 -7.66 -3.29
CA ALA A 40 20.02 -6.99 -2.50
C ALA A 40 18.64 -7.63 -2.74
N TYR A 41 18.29 -7.90 -3.99
CA TYR A 41 17.05 -8.60 -4.34
C TYR A 41 16.98 -9.97 -3.68
N GLN A 42 18.05 -10.77 -3.77
CA GLN A 42 18.04 -12.12 -3.21
C GLN A 42 17.94 -12.09 -1.68
N MET A 43 18.63 -11.18 -1.00
CA MET A 43 18.51 -11.01 0.45
C MET A 43 17.07 -10.75 0.88
N VAL A 44 16.38 -9.80 0.23
CA VAL A 44 14.98 -9.49 0.54
C VAL A 44 14.08 -10.68 0.21
N LYS A 45 14.32 -11.36 -0.90
CA LYS A 45 13.56 -12.54 -1.31
C LYS A 45 13.67 -13.68 -0.31
N ASP A 46 14.87 -13.92 0.21
CA ASP A 46 15.11 -14.99 1.19
C ASP A 46 14.39 -14.68 2.52
N GLU A 47 14.39 -13.43 2.98
CA GLU A 47 13.63 -13.00 4.15
C GLU A 47 12.11 -13.20 3.95
N THR A 48 11.61 -12.94 2.75
CA THR A 48 10.19 -13.12 2.44
C THR A 48 9.78 -14.57 2.23
N PHE A 49 10.73 -15.48 1.98
CA PHE A 49 10.45 -16.91 1.75
C PHE A 49 9.83 -17.60 2.98
N ALA A 50 10.20 -17.18 4.18
CA ALA A 50 9.67 -17.72 5.43
C ALA A 50 8.23 -17.25 5.75
N GLN A 51 7.68 -16.33 4.97
CA GLN A 51 6.33 -15.81 5.21
C GLN A 51 5.25 -16.75 4.71
N THR A 52 4.05 -16.57 5.26
CA THR A 52 2.86 -17.33 4.83
C THR A 52 2.57 -17.09 3.35
N GLN A 53 2.35 -18.16 2.61
CA GLN A 53 1.98 -18.09 1.21
C GLN A 53 0.58 -17.47 1.04
N PRO A 54 0.43 -16.37 0.32
CA PRO A 54 -0.88 -15.70 0.15
C PRO A 54 -1.96 -16.63 -0.43
N ARG A 55 -1.60 -17.58 -1.28
CA ARG A 55 -2.51 -18.57 -1.86
C ARG A 55 -3.09 -19.57 -0.84
N LEU A 56 -2.44 -19.73 0.29
CA LEU A 56 -2.88 -20.59 1.38
C LEU A 56 -3.66 -19.84 2.46
N ASN A 57 -3.73 -18.51 2.36
CA ASN A 57 -4.49 -17.69 3.29
C ASN A 57 -5.97 -17.70 2.90
N LEU A 58 -6.77 -18.44 3.64
CA LEU A 58 -8.22 -18.56 3.43
C LEU A 58 -9.04 -17.55 4.25
N ALA A 59 -8.37 -16.74 5.05
CA ALA A 59 -9.09 -15.94 6.04
C ALA A 59 -9.31 -14.50 5.57
N THR A 60 -8.27 -13.66 5.53
CA THR A 60 -8.45 -12.21 5.36
C THR A 60 -7.18 -11.55 4.82
N PHE A 61 -7.35 -10.31 4.35
CA PHE A 61 -6.24 -9.42 3.96
C PHE A 61 -5.38 -9.94 2.80
N VAL A 62 -5.98 -10.73 1.93
CA VAL A 62 -5.35 -11.19 0.71
C VAL A 62 -5.73 -10.26 -0.42
N THR A 63 -4.77 -9.88 -1.24
CA THR A 63 -5.04 -9.12 -2.46
C THR A 63 -5.87 -9.97 -3.43
N THR A 64 -6.75 -9.31 -4.19
CA THR A 64 -7.49 -9.92 -5.27
C THR A 64 -6.54 -10.49 -6.32
N TYR A 65 -7.00 -11.46 -7.08
CA TYR A 65 -6.25 -11.96 -8.24
C TYR A 65 -5.88 -10.81 -9.19
N MET A 66 -4.61 -10.76 -9.55
CA MET A 66 -4.07 -9.83 -10.52
C MET A 66 -3.71 -10.60 -11.79
N ASP A 67 -4.31 -10.22 -12.90
CA ASP A 67 -3.92 -10.76 -14.21
C ASP A 67 -2.58 -10.16 -14.69
N ASP A 68 -2.04 -10.74 -15.75
CA ASP A 68 -0.73 -10.34 -16.27
C ASP A 68 -0.71 -8.90 -16.79
N TYR A 69 -1.82 -8.42 -17.35
CA TYR A 69 -1.93 -7.04 -17.84
C TYR A 69 -2.03 -6.03 -16.70
N ALA A 70 -2.77 -6.37 -15.63
CA ALA A 70 -2.81 -5.54 -14.43
C ALA A 70 -1.42 -5.43 -13.79
N THR A 71 -0.69 -6.53 -13.66
CA THR A 71 0.69 -6.55 -13.17
C THR A 71 1.63 -5.72 -14.06
N LYS A 72 1.49 -5.82 -15.38
CA LYS A 72 2.26 -5.03 -16.33
C LYS A 72 1.99 -3.53 -16.17
N LEU A 73 0.73 -3.12 -16.08
CA LEU A 73 0.36 -1.71 -15.85
C LEU A 73 0.88 -1.18 -14.52
N MET A 74 0.86 -1.97 -13.45
CA MET A 74 1.45 -1.58 -12.17
C MET A 74 2.95 -1.31 -12.30
N ASN A 75 3.68 -2.16 -13.00
CA ASN A 75 5.12 -1.98 -13.22
C ASN A 75 5.42 -0.75 -14.08
N GLU A 76 4.63 -0.49 -15.12
CA GLU A 76 4.78 0.69 -15.97
C GLU A 76 4.47 2.00 -15.22
N ALA A 77 3.57 1.95 -14.24
CA ALA A 77 3.13 3.10 -13.46
C ALA A 77 3.94 3.35 -12.17
N ILE A 78 4.94 2.52 -11.87
CA ILE A 78 5.66 2.57 -10.57
C ILE A 78 6.35 3.91 -10.29
N ASN A 79 6.70 4.67 -11.33
CA ASN A 79 7.35 5.98 -11.22
C ASN A 79 6.36 7.15 -11.22
N ILE A 80 5.05 6.89 -11.31
CA ILE A 80 4.03 7.94 -11.35
C ILE A 80 3.72 8.38 -9.93
N ASN A 81 3.85 9.68 -9.65
CA ASN A 81 3.40 10.26 -8.40
C ASN A 81 1.88 10.49 -8.43
N TYR A 82 1.15 9.57 -7.84
CA TYR A 82 -0.31 9.57 -7.80
C TYR A 82 -0.93 10.83 -7.15
N ILE A 83 -0.23 11.49 -6.23
CA ILE A 83 -0.74 12.64 -5.49
C ILE A 83 -0.63 13.94 -6.31
N ASP A 84 0.28 13.99 -7.27
CA ASP A 84 0.48 15.18 -8.09
C ASP A 84 -0.46 15.19 -9.29
N GLU A 85 -1.67 15.67 -9.07
CA GLU A 85 -2.70 15.79 -10.12
C GLU A 85 -2.33 16.83 -11.19
N THR A 86 -1.45 17.76 -10.89
CA THR A 86 -1.01 18.79 -11.83
C THR A 86 -0.08 18.20 -12.88
N GLU A 87 0.85 17.38 -12.44
CA GLU A 87 1.82 16.72 -13.33
C GLU A 87 1.18 15.51 -14.03
N TYR A 88 0.28 14.80 -13.34
CA TYR A 88 -0.36 13.57 -13.83
C TYR A 88 -1.89 13.68 -13.96
N PRO A 89 -2.43 14.64 -14.73
CA PRO A 89 -3.89 14.90 -14.77
C PRO A 89 -4.71 13.70 -15.28
N ARG A 90 -4.10 12.82 -16.07
CA ARG A 90 -4.79 11.61 -16.55
C ARG A 90 -5.03 10.60 -15.46
N ILE A 91 -4.14 10.50 -14.49
CA ILE A 91 -4.33 9.65 -13.31
C ILE A 91 -5.50 10.17 -12.47
N ALA A 92 -5.57 11.47 -12.25
CA ALA A 92 -6.71 12.10 -11.58
C ALA A 92 -8.06 11.76 -12.26
N VAL A 93 -8.10 11.85 -13.60
CA VAL A 93 -9.29 11.43 -14.36
C VAL A 93 -9.63 9.95 -14.16
N MET A 94 -8.65 9.07 -14.17
CA MET A 94 -8.87 7.63 -13.95
C MET A 94 -9.40 7.35 -12.55
N ASN A 95 -8.88 8.03 -11.52
CA ASN A 95 -9.39 7.94 -10.14
C ASN A 95 -10.86 8.29 -10.05
N GLY A 96 -11.26 9.42 -10.63
CA GLY A 96 -12.66 9.83 -10.66
C GLY A 96 -13.55 8.79 -11.35
N LYS A 97 -13.08 8.19 -12.44
CA LYS A 97 -13.80 7.08 -13.09
C LYS A 97 -14.00 5.89 -12.17
N CYS A 98 -12.95 5.46 -11.44
CA CYS A 98 -13.05 4.36 -10.49
C CYS A 98 -14.07 4.66 -9.38
N ILE A 99 -14.03 5.88 -8.82
CA ILE A 99 -15.00 6.34 -7.82
C ILE A 99 -16.43 6.29 -8.37
N ASN A 100 -16.64 6.80 -9.58
CA ASN A 100 -17.96 6.81 -10.21
C ASN A 100 -18.49 5.40 -10.53
N ILE A 101 -17.64 4.48 -10.92
CA ILE A 101 -18.02 3.07 -11.13
C ILE A 101 -18.59 2.48 -9.83
N VAL A 102 -17.88 2.66 -8.73
CA VAL A 102 -18.33 2.15 -7.42
C VAL A 102 -19.58 2.89 -6.92
N ALA A 103 -19.63 4.20 -7.09
CA ALA A 103 -20.81 5.02 -6.76
C ALA A 103 -22.07 4.55 -7.51
N ASN A 104 -21.92 4.24 -8.81
CA ASN A 104 -23.00 3.69 -9.60
C ASN A 104 -23.43 2.31 -9.12
N LEU A 105 -22.48 1.43 -8.81
CA LEU A 105 -22.77 0.10 -8.28
C LEU A 105 -23.57 0.16 -6.97
N TRP A 106 -23.30 1.14 -6.12
CA TRP A 106 -23.96 1.33 -4.83
C TRP A 106 -25.17 2.28 -4.88
N ASN A 107 -25.60 2.67 -6.08
CA ASN A 107 -26.74 3.57 -6.26
C ASN A 107 -26.59 4.90 -5.49
N SER A 108 -25.40 5.49 -5.50
CA SER A 108 -25.20 6.81 -4.91
C SER A 108 -26.10 7.84 -5.57
N PRO A 109 -26.73 8.75 -4.81
CA PRO A 109 -27.56 9.82 -5.38
C PRO A 109 -26.74 10.84 -6.19
N GLU A 110 -25.47 11.02 -5.83
CA GLU A 110 -24.54 11.90 -6.53
C GLU A 110 -23.62 11.04 -7.41
N LYS A 111 -24.13 10.69 -8.58
CA LYS A 111 -23.35 10.03 -9.63
C LYS A 111 -22.66 11.13 -10.43
N ASP A 112 -21.59 10.92 -11.04
CA ASP A 112 -20.90 11.85 -11.95
C ASP A 112 -20.14 13.04 -11.32
N THR A 113 -19.99 13.06 -10.01
CA THR A 113 -19.20 14.10 -9.36
C THR A 113 -17.97 13.52 -8.64
N TRP A 114 -16.85 14.18 -8.80
CA TRP A 114 -15.61 13.89 -8.08
C TRP A 114 -15.75 13.98 -6.54
N LYS A 115 -16.91 14.44 -6.07
CA LYS A 115 -17.22 14.64 -4.65
C LYS A 115 -17.85 13.41 -3.99
N THR A 116 -18.13 12.36 -4.76
CA THR A 116 -18.86 11.19 -4.29
C THR A 116 -18.03 10.31 -3.37
N GLY A 117 -16.73 10.30 -3.53
CA GLY A 117 -15.83 9.47 -2.74
C GLY A 117 -14.37 9.84 -2.91
N ALA A 118 -13.50 9.07 -2.28
CA ALA A 118 -12.06 9.18 -2.41
C ALA A 118 -11.44 7.79 -2.45
N LEU A 119 -10.30 7.66 -3.12
CA LEU A 119 -9.44 6.49 -3.01
C LEU A 119 -8.66 6.56 -1.70
N ALA A 120 -8.37 5.41 -1.12
CA ALA A 120 -7.64 5.27 0.13
C ALA A 120 -6.50 4.27 -0.01
N ILE A 121 -5.44 4.43 0.78
CA ILE A 121 -4.28 3.53 0.76
C ILE A 121 -4.61 2.16 1.33
N GLY A 122 -5.64 2.08 2.19
CA GLY A 122 -6.07 0.82 2.78
C GLY A 122 -7.39 0.95 3.53
N SER A 123 -7.91 -0.17 4.02
CA SER A 123 -9.20 -0.26 4.70
C SER A 123 -9.29 0.62 5.95
N SER A 124 -8.21 0.76 6.70
CA SER A 124 -8.18 1.61 7.91
C SER A 124 -8.39 3.08 7.56
N GLU A 125 -7.72 3.59 6.54
CA GLU A 125 -7.94 4.95 6.05
C GLU A 125 -9.36 5.11 5.50
N ALA A 126 -9.85 4.15 4.72
CA ALA A 126 -11.22 4.18 4.20
C ALA A 126 -12.26 4.26 5.31
N CYS A 127 -12.11 3.48 6.38
CA CYS A 127 -12.97 3.53 7.56
C CYS A 127 -12.91 4.88 8.26
N MET A 128 -11.69 5.45 8.44
CA MET A 128 -11.52 6.76 9.06
C MET A 128 -12.18 7.86 8.23
N LEU A 129 -11.98 7.88 6.93
CA LEU A 129 -12.62 8.85 6.03
C LEU A 129 -14.15 8.74 6.05
N GLY A 130 -14.67 7.51 6.05
CA GLY A 130 -16.10 7.24 6.21
C GLY A 130 -16.65 7.77 7.55
N GLY A 131 -15.93 7.55 8.63
CA GLY A 131 -16.26 8.07 9.96
C GLY A 131 -16.27 9.59 10.01
N VAL A 132 -15.26 10.25 9.43
CA VAL A 132 -15.19 11.71 9.32
C VAL A 132 -16.36 12.25 8.51
N ALA A 133 -16.68 11.64 7.38
CA ALA A 133 -17.82 12.05 6.54
C ALA A 133 -19.16 11.91 7.30
N ALA A 134 -19.36 10.81 8.04
CA ALA A 134 -20.54 10.60 8.87
C ALA A 134 -20.64 11.66 9.97
N TRP A 135 -19.54 11.92 10.68
CA TRP A 135 -19.47 12.93 11.74
C TRP A 135 -19.77 14.34 11.23
N LEU A 136 -19.22 14.74 10.06
CA LEU A 136 -19.47 16.06 9.47
C LEU A 136 -20.93 16.21 9.05
N ARG A 137 -21.56 15.17 8.48
CA ARG A 137 -22.98 15.15 8.15
C ARG A 137 -23.86 15.27 9.40
N TRP A 138 -23.55 14.53 10.45
CA TRP A 138 -24.25 14.61 11.73
C TRP A 138 -24.14 16.02 12.31
N ARG A 139 -22.94 16.57 12.43
CA ARG A 139 -22.69 17.92 12.95
C ARG A 139 -23.43 19.01 12.15
N LYS A 140 -23.52 18.88 10.84
CA LYS A 140 -24.29 19.80 10.01
C LYS A 140 -25.78 19.74 10.31
N LYS A 141 -26.34 18.54 10.48
CA LYS A 141 -27.74 18.33 10.85
C LYS A 141 -28.04 18.87 12.23
N ASP A 142 -27.15 18.67 13.20
CA ASP A 142 -27.32 19.12 14.57
C ASP A 142 -27.35 20.65 14.67
N LYS A 143 -26.45 21.35 13.97
CA LYS A 143 -26.49 22.82 13.86
C LYS A 143 -27.80 23.34 13.27
N LEU A 144 -28.35 22.65 12.29
CA LEU A 144 -29.64 23.03 11.70
C LEU A 144 -30.79 22.81 12.69
N ARG A 145 -30.76 21.75 13.51
CA ARG A 145 -31.74 21.52 14.58
C ARG A 145 -31.68 22.62 15.64
N VAL A 146 -30.50 22.93 16.16
CA VAL A 146 -30.32 23.99 17.16
C VAL A 146 -30.85 25.34 16.66
N ASN A 147 -30.58 25.68 15.40
CA ASN A 147 -31.09 26.91 14.80
C ASN A 147 -32.61 26.93 14.60
N GLN A 148 -33.26 25.77 14.48
CA GLN A 148 -34.73 25.68 14.44
C GLN A 148 -35.39 25.91 15.79
N PHE A 149 -34.75 25.50 16.87
CA PHE A 149 -35.25 25.72 18.25
C PHE A 149 -34.97 27.13 18.76
N ASN A 150 -34.02 27.86 18.19
CA ASN A 150 -33.65 29.21 18.58
C ASN A 150 -34.25 30.30 17.69
N LYS A 151 -35.25 30.02 16.87
CA LYS A 151 -36.03 31.06 16.21
C LYS A 151 -37.07 31.58 17.17
N PRO A 152 -37.13 32.91 17.40
CA PRO A 152 -38.14 33.56 18.24
C PRO A 152 -39.55 33.36 17.69
#